data_16b9afa61a4bbb4f8bc51894476a22b8
#
_entry.id   16b9afa61a4bbb4f8bc51894476a22b8
#
_cell.length_a   1.000
_cell.length_b   1.000
_cell.length_c   1.000
_cell.angle_alpha   90.00
_cell.angle_beta   90.00
_cell.angle_gamma   90.00
#
_symmetry.space_group_name_H-M   'P 1'
#
loop_
_entity.id
_entity.type
_entity.pdbx_description
1 polymer ?
#
loop_
_entity_poly.entity_id
_entity_poly.type
_entity_poly.pdbx_seq_one_letter_code
_entity_poly.pdbx_strand_id
1 'polypeptide(L)'
;NKRGLYFLSLTCLFIQNYYFGYMMSIFLTLYTIIQLITITGWKSKILHFIDFGIVSILAGLSSTIMLLPTLLDLTTHGEKFTAPSSLLTESTYYFDFFAKNLVGVYDTTKFGSIPMIYVGLLPLILFLLFFISKEIKLSLRLGYFLLLAFFIASFNLQPLDLFWQGMHAPNMFLHRYSWLLSLLIVLLAGETLNRIEKFSLQRLLLPFVGLSVAYLLTWIFQSHYSFIEPVSWLLSLAFLLAYAILFISYFRQQIPRSVFRCFTFLFCIFELGLNTYYVVGALGNEWIFPTREGYLRNMSAISKLVSDRSE
;
A
#
# COMPACT_ATOMS: atom_id res chain seq x y z
N ASN A 1 15.64 -8.46 -20.51
CA ASN A 1 14.34 -8.90 -21.03
C ASN A 1 13.25 -8.64 -20.00
N LYS A 2 12.38 -7.60 -20.21
CA LYS A 2 11.35 -7.20 -19.24
C LYS A 2 10.32 -8.30 -18.95
N ARG A 3 10.00 -9.14 -19.96
CA ARG A 3 9.06 -10.28 -19.82
C ARG A 3 9.62 -11.35 -18.88
N GLY A 4 10.93 -11.67 -19.03
CA GLY A 4 11.58 -12.65 -18.16
C GLY A 4 11.66 -12.19 -16.71
N LEU A 5 11.91 -10.90 -16.46
CA LEU A 5 11.91 -10.34 -15.11
C LEU A 5 10.50 -10.40 -14.50
N TYR A 6 9.48 -10.02 -15.26
CA TYR A 6 8.08 -10.12 -14.82
C TYR A 6 7.68 -11.55 -14.49
N PHE A 7 7.95 -12.50 -15.39
CA PHE A 7 7.74 -13.94 -15.18
C PHE A 7 8.39 -14.43 -13.88
N LEU A 8 9.68 -14.16 -13.72
CA LEU A 8 10.45 -14.61 -12.55
C LEU A 8 9.89 -13.99 -11.25
N SER A 9 9.62 -12.68 -11.25
CA SER A 9 9.12 -11.99 -10.06
C SER A 9 7.74 -12.52 -9.63
N LEU A 10 6.84 -12.75 -10.59
CA LEU A 10 5.51 -13.27 -10.29
C LEU A 10 5.57 -14.74 -9.85
N THR A 11 6.41 -15.56 -10.46
CA THR A 11 6.66 -16.95 -10.05
C THR A 11 7.19 -17.00 -8.60
N CYS A 12 8.20 -16.18 -8.29
CA CYS A 12 8.74 -16.10 -6.93
C CYS A 12 7.66 -15.67 -5.91
N LEU A 13 6.81 -14.72 -6.29
CA LEU A 13 5.72 -14.27 -5.42
C LEU A 13 4.71 -15.39 -5.14
N PHE A 14 4.31 -16.16 -6.15
CA PHE A 14 3.40 -17.29 -5.96
C PHE A 14 4.02 -18.40 -5.10
N ILE A 15 5.31 -18.67 -5.25
CA ILE A 15 6.02 -19.66 -4.43
C ILE A 15 6.14 -19.18 -2.98
N GLN A 16 6.45 -17.91 -2.76
CA GLN A 16 6.62 -17.34 -1.43
C GLN A 16 5.29 -17.20 -0.68
N ASN A 17 4.26 -16.68 -1.36
CA ASN A 17 2.96 -16.44 -0.78
C ASN A 17 1.88 -16.37 -1.87
N TYR A 18 1.17 -17.49 -2.06
CA TYR A 18 0.10 -17.60 -3.06
C TYR A 18 -1.02 -16.57 -2.84
N TYR A 19 -1.31 -16.22 -1.59
CA TYR A 19 -2.36 -15.27 -1.23
C TYR A 19 -2.03 -13.84 -1.70
N PHE A 20 -0.80 -13.38 -1.47
CA PHE A 20 -0.32 -12.12 -2.05
C PHE A 20 -0.17 -12.21 -3.57
N GLY A 21 0.20 -13.37 -4.10
CA GLY A 21 0.22 -13.62 -5.55
C GLY A 21 -1.16 -13.45 -6.18
N TYR A 22 -2.22 -13.95 -5.55
CA TYR A 22 -3.60 -13.74 -5.97
C TYR A 22 -3.98 -12.25 -6.02
N MET A 23 -3.77 -11.51 -4.92
CA MET A 23 -4.05 -10.07 -4.86
C MET A 23 -3.26 -9.28 -5.90
N MET A 24 -1.97 -9.57 -6.06
CA MET A 24 -1.11 -8.93 -7.05
C MET A 24 -1.60 -9.21 -8.48
N SER A 25 -2.04 -10.42 -8.77
CA SER A 25 -2.53 -10.79 -10.11
C SER A 25 -3.78 -10.00 -10.50
N ILE A 26 -4.72 -9.80 -9.57
CA ILE A 26 -5.89 -8.94 -9.78
C ILE A 26 -5.44 -7.51 -10.06
N PHE A 27 -4.58 -6.97 -9.20
CA PHE A 27 -4.06 -5.60 -9.34
C PHE A 27 -3.35 -5.40 -10.69
N LEU A 28 -2.44 -6.31 -11.07
CA LEU A 28 -1.70 -6.21 -12.33
C LEU A 28 -2.62 -6.32 -13.55
N THR A 29 -3.70 -7.10 -13.48
CA THR A 29 -4.70 -7.18 -14.53
C THR A 29 -5.41 -5.83 -14.71
N LEU A 30 -5.91 -5.24 -13.61
CA LEU A 30 -6.57 -3.92 -13.65
C LEU A 30 -5.59 -2.82 -14.10
N TYR A 31 -4.38 -2.83 -13.59
CA TYR A 31 -3.32 -1.90 -13.97
C TYR A 31 -2.98 -2.02 -15.47
N THR A 32 -2.84 -3.25 -15.99
CA THR A 32 -2.57 -3.50 -17.41
C THR A 32 -3.71 -2.99 -18.29
N ILE A 33 -4.97 -3.23 -17.94
CA ILE A 33 -6.14 -2.72 -18.67
C ILE A 33 -6.07 -1.20 -18.78
N ILE A 34 -5.74 -0.49 -17.71
CA ILE A 34 -5.57 0.98 -17.73
C ILE A 34 -4.40 1.37 -18.63
N GLN A 35 -3.28 0.65 -18.57
CA GLN A 35 -2.11 0.93 -19.40
C GLN A 35 -2.38 0.74 -20.89
N LEU A 36 -3.33 -0.12 -21.29
CA LEU A 36 -3.75 -0.25 -22.69
C LEU A 36 -4.29 1.06 -23.29
N ILE A 37 -4.70 2.03 -22.47
CA ILE A 37 -5.11 3.36 -22.91
C ILE A 37 -3.95 4.10 -23.61
N THR A 38 -2.70 3.82 -23.22
CA THR A 38 -1.51 4.45 -23.80
C THR A 38 -1.12 3.88 -25.16
N ILE A 39 -1.59 2.68 -25.47
CA ILE A 39 -1.26 1.97 -26.70
C ILE A 39 -2.20 2.40 -27.83
N THR A 40 -1.64 2.66 -29.02
CA THR A 40 -2.41 2.98 -30.21
C THR A 40 -2.73 1.71 -31.00
N GLY A 41 -3.96 1.64 -31.57
CA GLY A 41 -4.41 0.53 -32.38
C GLY A 41 -4.97 -0.65 -31.59
N TRP A 42 -6.18 -1.10 -31.96
CA TRP A 42 -6.91 -2.16 -31.25
C TRP A 42 -6.18 -3.51 -31.29
N LYS A 43 -5.61 -3.89 -32.42
CA LYS A 43 -4.83 -5.14 -32.56
C LYS A 43 -3.62 -5.15 -31.61
N SER A 44 -2.91 -4.03 -31.49
CA SER A 44 -1.77 -3.89 -30.60
C SER A 44 -2.19 -4.02 -29.12
N LYS A 45 -3.32 -3.43 -28.73
CA LYS A 45 -3.87 -3.58 -27.37
C LYS A 45 -4.15 -5.03 -27.03
N ILE A 46 -4.85 -5.75 -27.92
CA ILE A 46 -5.16 -7.17 -27.73
C ILE A 46 -3.88 -7.99 -27.60
N LEU A 47 -2.92 -7.80 -28.49
CA LEU A 47 -1.66 -8.55 -28.45
C LEU A 47 -0.89 -8.31 -27.14
N HIS A 48 -0.84 -7.06 -26.64
CA HIS A 48 -0.20 -6.76 -25.36
C HIS A 48 -0.93 -7.41 -24.19
N PHE A 49 -2.26 -7.43 -24.21
CA PHE A 49 -3.04 -8.06 -23.15
C PHE A 49 -2.89 -9.59 -23.17
N ILE A 50 -2.89 -10.21 -24.35
CA ILE A 50 -2.64 -11.65 -24.52
C ILE A 50 -1.23 -12.00 -24.04
N ASP A 51 -0.21 -11.23 -24.43
CA ASP A 51 1.18 -11.43 -24.01
C ASP A 51 1.31 -11.36 -22.48
N PHE A 52 0.69 -10.37 -21.85
CA PHE A 52 0.61 -10.28 -20.38
C PHE A 52 -0.06 -11.52 -19.78
N GLY A 53 -1.20 -11.96 -20.34
CA GLY A 53 -1.93 -13.13 -19.87
C GLY A 53 -1.13 -14.43 -19.98
N ILE A 54 -0.47 -14.65 -21.13
CA ILE A 54 0.38 -15.83 -21.35
C ILE A 54 1.51 -15.88 -20.32
N VAL A 55 2.24 -14.78 -20.13
CA VAL A 55 3.35 -14.72 -19.19
C VAL A 55 2.87 -14.94 -17.74
N SER A 56 1.71 -14.39 -17.38
CA SER A 56 1.10 -14.56 -16.05
C SER A 56 0.67 -16.00 -15.79
N ILE A 57 0.06 -16.66 -16.78
CA ILE A 57 -0.35 -18.09 -16.71
C ILE A 57 0.90 -18.97 -16.59
N LEU A 58 1.93 -18.71 -17.39
CA LEU A 58 3.19 -19.46 -17.31
C LEU A 58 3.85 -19.30 -15.93
N ALA A 59 3.81 -18.11 -15.33
CA ALA A 59 4.31 -17.91 -13.97
C ALA A 59 3.53 -18.74 -12.93
N GLY A 60 2.19 -18.78 -13.04
CA GLY A 60 1.35 -19.63 -12.21
C GLY A 60 1.64 -21.12 -12.39
N LEU A 61 1.75 -21.58 -13.64
CA LEU A 61 2.12 -22.97 -13.95
C LEU A 61 3.49 -23.35 -13.43
N SER A 62 4.49 -22.48 -13.55
CA SER A 62 5.83 -22.72 -13.00
C SER A 62 5.86 -22.78 -11.47
N SER A 63 4.86 -22.19 -10.81
CA SER A 63 4.70 -22.20 -9.35
C SER A 63 3.87 -23.40 -8.84
N THR A 64 3.46 -24.31 -9.72
CA THR A 64 2.55 -25.44 -9.39
C THR A 64 3.14 -26.33 -8.30
N ILE A 65 4.44 -26.42 -8.17
CA ILE A 65 5.12 -27.17 -7.11
C ILE A 65 4.65 -26.74 -5.70
N MET A 66 4.30 -25.47 -5.52
CA MET A 66 3.75 -24.93 -4.26
C MET A 66 2.23 -24.74 -4.33
N LEU A 67 1.71 -24.27 -5.48
CA LEU A 67 0.29 -23.97 -5.63
C LEU A 67 -0.58 -25.21 -5.59
N LEU A 68 -0.16 -26.33 -6.22
CA LEU A 68 -0.99 -27.53 -6.27
C LEU A 68 -1.20 -28.18 -4.90
N PRO A 69 -0.15 -28.44 -4.09
CA PRO A 69 -0.34 -28.94 -2.72
C PRO A 69 -1.21 -28.00 -1.87
N THR A 70 -0.99 -26.68 -1.99
CA THR A 70 -1.78 -25.69 -1.26
C THR A 70 -3.26 -25.73 -1.66
N LEU A 71 -3.57 -25.81 -2.95
CA LEU A 71 -4.95 -25.91 -3.43
C LEU A 71 -5.61 -27.20 -2.96
N LEU A 72 -4.89 -28.34 -2.98
CA LEU A 72 -5.41 -29.62 -2.49
C LEU A 72 -5.68 -29.55 -0.98
N ASP A 73 -4.78 -28.94 -0.20
CA ASP A 73 -4.98 -28.76 1.23
C ASP A 73 -6.18 -27.85 1.54
N LEU A 74 -6.31 -26.74 0.82
CA LEU A 74 -7.47 -25.84 0.96
C LEU A 74 -8.80 -26.51 0.60
N THR A 75 -8.83 -27.44 -0.34
CA THR A 75 -10.06 -28.17 -0.67
C THR A 75 -10.46 -29.20 0.39
N THR A 76 -9.49 -29.71 1.15
CA THR A 76 -9.72 -30.75 2.19
C THR A 76 -9.84 -30.15 3.59
N HIS A 77 -9.04 -29.16 3.93
CA HIS A 77 -8.95 -28.58 5.28
C HIS A 77 -9.28 -27.08 5.32
N GLY A 78 -9.49 -26.44 4.15
CA GLY A 78 -9.79 -25.02 4.09
C GLY A 78 -11.15 -24.66 4.70
N GLU A 79 -11.24 -23.45 5.21
CA GLU A 79 -12.50 -22.90 5.67
C GLU A 79 -13.47 -22.72 4.49
N LYS A 80 -14.76 -22.85 4.76
CA LYS A 80 -15.81 -22.60 3.77
C LYS A 80 -15.80 -21.13 3.36
N PHE A 81 -16.19 -20.86 2.12
CA PHE A 81 -16.38 -19.49 1.65
C PHE A 81 -17.32 -18.72 2.58
N THR A 82 -16.90 -17.52 2.96
CA THR A 82 -17.70 -16.62 3.77
C THR A 82 -18.69 -15.88 2.87
N ALA A 83 -19.99 -16.07 3.09
CA ALA A 83 -20.99 -15.20 2.46
C ALA A 83 -20.97 -13.82 3.12
N PRO A 84 -21.12 -12.71 2.35
CA PRO A 84 -21.26 -11.38 2.94
C PRO A 84 -22.45 -11.35 3.91
N SER A 85 -22.23 -10.90 5.13
CA SER A 85 -23.25 -10.76 6.16
C SER A 85 -23.87 -9.36 6.20
N SER A 86 -23.13 -8.37 5.67
CA SER A 86 -23.53 -6.99 5.57
C SER A 86 -23.04 -6.37 4.26
N LEU A 87 -23.57 -5.18 3.90
CA LEU A 87 -23.06 -4.45 2.75
C LEU A 87 -21.79 -3.65 3.11
N LEU A 88 -21.74 -3.09 4.33
CA LEU A 88 -20.64 -2.25 4.79
C LEU A 88 -19.71 -3.03 5.73
N THR A 89 -18.44 -2.69 5.69
CA THR A 89 -17.45 -3.11 6.68
C THR A 89 -17.65 -2.34 8.00
N GLU A 90 -17.32 -2.95 9.14
CA GLU A 90 -17.66 -2.39 10.46
C GLU A 90 -16.76 -1.23 10.91
N SER A 91 -15.59 -1.05 10.33
CA SER A 91 -14.51 -0.25 10.93
C SER A 91 -14.05 0.95 10.11
N THR A 92 -14.72 1.32 9.01
CA THR A 92 -14.22 2.40 8.14
C THR A 92 -15.00 3.70 8.29
N TYR A 93 -14.26 4.82 8.24
CA TYR A 93 -14.80 6.18 8.28
C TYR A 93 -14.27 7.02 7.10
N TYR A 94 -14.89 8.14 6.81
CA TYR A 94 -14.66 8.92 5.57
C TYR A 94 -13.23 9.44 5.39
N PHE A 95 -12.49 9.65 6.48
CA PHE A 95 -11.14 10.22 6.43
C PHE A 95 -10.02 9.21 6.70
N ASP A 96 -10.31 7.92 6.72
CA ASP A 96 -9.33 6.85 7.01
C ASP A 96 -8.10 6.91 6.12
N PHE A 97 -8.30 7.21 4.82
CA PHE A 97 -7.22 7.37 3.88
C PHE A 97 -6.20 8.43 4.34
N PHE A 98 -6.68 9.56 4.85
CA PHE A 98 -5.83 10.64 5.34
C PHE A 98 -5.30 10.36 6.74
N ALA A 99 -6.12 9.80 7.62
CA ALA A 99 -5.74 9.44 8.97
C ALA A 99 -4.55 8.47 8.98
N LYS A 100 -4.57 7.45 8.11
CA LYS A 100 -3.46 6.48 7.98
C LYS A 100 -2.23 6.98 7.24
N ASN A 101 -2.30 8.14 6.62
CA ASN A 101 -1.15 8.81 6.01
C ASN A 101 -0.52 9.90 6.90
N LEU A 102 -0.96 10.05 8.15
CA LEU A 102 -0.25 10.85 9.14
C LEU A 102 1.00 10.09 9.63
N VAL A 103 2.05 10.82 9.93
CA VAL A 103 3.34 10.27 10.39
C VAL A 103 3.19 9.63 11.77
N GLY A 104 3.64 8.40 11.92
CA GLY A 104 3.67 7.69 13.20
C GLY A 104 2.33 7.11 13.65
N VAL A 105 1.31 7.11 12.80
CA VAL A 105 -0.01 6.59 13.16
C VAL A 105 -0.06 5.07 13.10
N TYR A 106 -0.40 4.50 14.23
CA TYR A 106 -0.72 3.08 14.40
C TYR A 106 -2.08 2.97 15.10
N ASP A 107 -2.96 2.08 14.61
CA ASP A 107 -4.22 1.75 15.31
C ASP A 107 -4.12 0.37 15.96
N THR A 108 -4.31 -0.69 15.17
CA THR A 108 -4.24 -2.08 15.64
C THR A 108 -4.03 -3.02 14.46
N THR A 109 -3.53 -4.22 14.72
CA THR A 109 -3.54 -5.35 13.78
C THR A 109 -4.72 -6.30 14.01
N LYS A 110 -5.50 -6.07 15.08
CA LYS A 110 -6.67 -6.86 15.49
C LYS A 110 -7.92 -6.43 14.73
N PHE A 111 -9.08 -6.92 15.17
CA PHE A 111 -10.37 -6.49 14.62
C PHE A 111 -10.59 -4.98 14.85
N GLY A 112 -11.25 -4.32 13.92
CA GLY A 112 -11.49 -2.88 13.95
C GLY A 112 -10.36 -2.03 13.36
N SER A 113 -9.29 -2.65 12.80
CA SER A 113 -8.22 -1.90 12.12
C SER A 113 -8.72 -1.24 10.85
N ILE A 114 -8.24 -0.02 10.59
CA ILE A 114 -8.44 0.65 9.30
C ILE A 114 -7.28 0.34 8.34
N PRO A 115 -7.44 0.52 7.00
CA PRO A 115 -6.44 0.09 6.01
C PRO A 115 -5.06 0.71 6.24
N MET A 116 -4.01 -0.09 6.29
CA MET A 116 -2.62 0.38 6.43
C MET A 116 -2.06 0.80 5.07
N ILE A 117 -2.02 2.11 4.81
CA ILE A 117 -1.68 2.69 3.50
C ILE A 117 -0.62 3.80 3.55
N TYR A 118 0.15 3.88 4.63
CA TYR A 118 1.20 4.89 4.73
C TYR A 118 2.28 4.71 3.66
N VAL A 119 2.57 5.78 2.92
CA VAL A 119 3.55 5.78 1.81
C VAL A 119 4.60 6.87 1.95
N GLY A 120 4.49 7.71 2.97
CA GLY A 120 5.23 8.96 3.09
C GLY A 120 4.53 10.13 2.41
N LEU A 121 4.77 11.33 2.94
CA LEU A 121 4.08 12.54 2.49
C LEU A 121 4.51 12.97 1.08
N LEU A 122 5.79 12.80 0.72
CA LEU A 122 6.25 13.15 -0.62
C LEU A 122 5.58 12.30 -1.72
N PRO A 123 5.55 10.97 -1.65
CA PRO A 123 4.77 10.17 -2.60
C PRO A 123 3.29 10.54 -2.63
N LEU A 124 2.68 10.85 -1.49
CA LEU A 124 1.29 11.25 -1.41
C LEU A 124 1.02 12.60 -2.12
N ILE A 125 1.90 13.59 -1.93
CA ILE A 125 1.85 14.89 -2.64
C ILE A 125 1.94 14.67 -4.16
N LEU A 126 2.91 13.89 -4.61
CA LEU A 126 3.13 13.60 -6.02
C LEU A 126 1.98 12.80 -6.64
N PHE A 127 1.39 11.86 -5.90
CA PHE A 127 0.19 11.13 -6.29
C PHE A 127 -1.01 12.05 -6.52
N LEU A 128 -1.25 13.01 -5.61
CA LEU A 128 -2.33 13.99 -5.79
C LEU A 128 -2.06 14.90 -7.01
N LEU A 129 -0.79 15.29 -7.22
CA LEU A 129 -0.38 16.04 -8.42
C LEU A 129 -0.65 15.28 -9.71
N PHE A 130 -0.59 13.94 -9.71
CA PHE A 130 -0.92 13.12 -10.89
C PHE A 130 -2.29 13.47 -11.45
N PHE A 131 -3.29 13.59 -10.60
CA PHE A 131 -4.68 13.84 -11.02
C PHE A 131 -4.93 15.27 -11.51
N ILE A 132 -4.16 16.25 -11.02
CA ILE A 132 -4.25 17.66 -11.48
C ILE A 132 -3.32 17.97 -12.66
N SER A 133 -2.47 17.04 -13.07
CA SER A 133 -1.54 17.23 -14.18
C SER A 133 -2.26 17.33 -15.52
N LYS A 134 -2.01 18.41 -16.27
CA LYS A 134 -2.46 18.53 -17.66
C LYS A 134 -1.55 17.79 -18.65
N GLU A 135 -0.37 17.40 -18.23
CA GLU A 135 0.62 16.69 -19.04
C GLU A 135 0.28 15.17 -19.18
N ILE A 136 -0.62 14.68 -18.35
CA ILE A 136 -1.07 13.29 -18.36
C ILE A 136 -2.44 13.24 -19.02
N LYS A 137 -2.62 12.32 -19.96
CA LYS A 137 -3.89 12.14 -20.69
C LYS A 137 -5.06 11.98 -19.71
N LEU A 138 -6.14 12.70 -19.95
CA LEU A 138 -7.33 12.65 -19.09
C LEU A 138 -7.87 11.21 -18.93
N SER A 139 -7.91 10.44 -20.02
CA SER A 139 -8.36 9.04 -19.98
C SER A 139 -7.53 8.17 -19.04
N LEU A 140 -6.21 8.40 -18.97
CA LEU A 140 -5.33 7.69 -18.06
C LEU A 140 -5.58 8.11 -16.59
N ARG A 141 -5.74 9.41 -16.35
CA ARG A 141 -6.09 9.93 -15.01
C ARG A 141 -7.42 9.37 -14.53
N LEU A 142 -8.44 9.34 -15.41
CA LEU A 142 -9.74 8.76 -15.09
C LEU A 142 -9.65 7.25 -14.83
N GLY A 143 -8.86 6.50 -15.61
CA GLY A 143 -8.64 5.08 -15.38
C GLY A 143 -8.06 4.80 -13.99
N TYR A 144 -7.02 5.55 -13.60
CA TYR A 144 -6.44 5.40 -12.26
C TYR A 144 -7.33 5.97 -11.13
N PHE A 145 -8.13 6.99 -11.42
CA PHE A 145 -9.13 7.46 -10.47
C PHE A 145 -10.20 6.39 -10.20
N LEU A 146 -10.66 5.68 -11.23
CA LEU A 146 -11.59 4.55 -11.05
C LEU A 146 -10.94 3.40 -10.26
N LEU A 147 -9.66 3.12 -10.49
CA LEU A 147 -8.94 2.12 -9.71
C LEU A 147 -8.79 2.54 -8.24
N LEU A 148 -8.49 3.81 -7.97
CA LEU A 148 -8.49 4.37 -6.63
C LEU A 148 -9.87 4.26 -5.97
N ALA A 149 -10.93 4.65 -6.69
CA ALA A 149 -12.31 4.53 -6.21
C ALA A 149 -12.69 3.07 -5.92
N PHE A 150 -12.22 2.12 -6.73
CA PHE A 150 -12.41 0.70 -6.50
C PHE A 150 -11.73 0.24 -5.19
N PHE A 151 -10.50 0.68 -4.90
CA PHE A 151 -9.84 0.38 -3.61
C PHE A 151 -10.60 0.99 -2.44
N ILE A 152 -10.99 2.26 -2.53
CA ILE A 152 -11.76 2.93 -1.47
C ILE A 152 -13.10 2.20 -1.25
N ALA A 153 -13.80 1.84 -2.32
CA ALA A 153 -15.02 1.03 -2.24
C ALA A 153 -14.75 -0.34 -1.59
N SER A 154 -13.61 -0.98 -1.91
CA SER A 154 -13.25 -2.27 -1.33
C SER A 154 -13.01 -2.20 0.17
N PHE A 155 -12.50 -1.10 0.70
CA PHE A 155 -12.34 -0.92 2.14
C PHE A 155 -13.68 -0.73 2.87
N ASN A 156 -14.69 -0.20 2.19
CA ASN A 156 -15.99 0.13 2.77
C ASN A 156 -17.08 -0.92 2.49
N LEU A 157 -16.92 -1.73 1.44
CA LEU A 157 -17.92 -2.72 1.02
C LEU A 157 -17.44 -4.15 1.31
N GLN A 158 -18.11 -4.84 2.22
CA GLN A 158 -17.74 -6.19 2.64
C GLN A 158 -17.62 -7.21 1.48
N PRO A 159 -18.51 -7.22 0.46
CA PRO A 159 -18.34 -8.14 -0.66
C PRO A 159 -17.03 -7.93 -1.44
N LEU A 160 -16.57 -6.67 -1.59
CA LEU A 160 -15.32 -6.35 -2.28
C LEU A 160 -14.11 -6.65 -1.38
N ASP A 161 -14.22 -6.40 -0.08
CA ASP A 161 -13.18 -6.78 0.89
C ASP A 161 -12.96 -8.30 0.86
N LEU A 162 -14.03 -9.09 0.95
CA LEU A 162 -13.96 -10.55 0.84
C LEU A 162 -13.41 -11.02 -0.52
N PHE A 163 -13.77 -10.36 -1.62
CA PHE A 163 -13.22 -10.68 -2.95
C PHE A 163 -11.68 -10.60 -2.95
N TRP A 164 -11.10 -9.52 -2.40
CA TRP A 164 -9.65 -9.41 -2.29
C TRP A 164 -9.02 -10.49 -1.40
N GLN A 165 -9.77 -11.03 -0.47
CA GLN A 165 -9.33 -12.04 0.49
C GLN A 165 -9.68 -13.47 0.07
N GLY A 166 -10.00 -13.69 -1.22
CA GLY A 166 -10.34 -15.02 -1.75
C GLY A 166 -11.65 -15.55 -1.19
N MET A 167 -12.61 -14.69 -0.85
CA MET A 167 -13.91 -15.01 -0.24
C MET A 167 -13.83 -15.67 1.14
N HIS A 168 -12.74 -15.40 1.89
CA HIS A 168 -12.60 -15.83 3.28
C HIS A 168 -12.54 -14.62 4.20
N ALA A 169 -13.29 -14.66 5.30
CA ALA A 169 -13.21 -13.60 6.32
C ALA A 169 -11.82 -13.62 6.98
N PRO A 170 -11.15 -12.48 7.08
CA PRO A 170 -9.84 -12.42 7.70
C PRO A 170 -9.94 -12.63 9.20
N ASN A 171 -9.03 -13.41 9.75
CA ASN A 171 -8.80 -13.47 11.19
C ASN A 171 -7.70 -12.49 11.54
N MET A 172 -8.06 -11.29 12.05
CA MET A 172 -7.16 -10.16 12.27
C MET A 172 -6.45 -9.68 10.99
N PHE A 173 -5.62 -8.64 11.08
CA PHE A 173 -4.93 -8.04 9.93
C PHE A 173 -5.90 -7.74 8.77
N LEU A 174 -6.92 -6.94 9.07
CA LEU A 174 -7.96 -6.57 8.11
C LEU A 174 -7.35 -5.82 6.91
N HIS A 175 -8.06 -5.82 5.78
CA HIS A 175 -7.66 -5.10 4.57
C HIS A 175 -6.24 -5.39 4.09
N ARG A 176 -5.82 -6.66 4.13
CA ARG A 176 -4.45 -7.08 3.76
C ARG A 176 -4.01 -6.63 2.37
N TYR A 177 -4.93 -6.37 1.47
CA TYR A 177 -4.65 -5.85 0.11
C TYR A 177 -4.32 -4.35 0.07
N SER A 178 -4.36 -3.63 1.19
CA SER A 178 -4.09 -2.19 1.26
C SER A 178 -2.70 -1.80 0.74
N TRP A 179 -1.71 -2.70 0.83
CA TRP A 179 -0.37 -2.49 0.26
C TRP A 179 -0.38 -2.31 -1.27
N LEU A 180 -1.38 -2.84 -1.99
CA LEU A 180 -1.55 -2.60 -3.42
C LEU A 180 -1.95 -1.15 -3.72
N LEU A 181 -2.75 -0.53 -2.85
CA LEU A 181 -3.03 0.89 -2.94
C LEU A 181 -1.77 1.71 -2.66
N SER A 182 -0.98 1.33 -1.66
CA SER A 182 0.32 1.96 -1.40
C SER A 182 1.25 1.85 -2.61
N LEU A 183 1.32 0.68 -3.25
CA LEU A 183 2.06 0.47 -4.49
C LEU A 183 1.55 1.37 -5.62
N LEU A 184 0.23 1.48 -5.81
CA LEU A 184 -0.38 2.36 -6.82
C LEU A 184 0.02 3.82 -6.58
N ILE A 185 -0.05 4.30 -5.33
CA ILE A 185 0.34 5.67 -4.97
C ILE A 185 1.80 5.92 -5.35
N VAL A 186 2.71 5.01 -5.00
CA VAL A 186 4.14 5.15 -5.31
C VAL A 186 4.41 5.12 -6.82
N LEU A 187 3.73 4.26 -7.59
CA LEU A 187 3.86 4.19 -9.03
C LEU A 187 3.42 5.51 -9.71
N LEU A 188 2.27 6.05 -9.31
CA LEU A 188 1.76 7.31 -9.86
C LEU A 188 2.59 8.52 -9.40
N ALA A 189 3.13 8.48 -8.19
CA ALA A 189 4.07 9.47 -7.69
C ALA A 189 5.36 9.48 -8.54
N GLY A 190 5.91 8.31 -8.86
CA GLY A 190 7.09 8.18 -9.73
C GLY A 190 6.85 8.75 -11.14
N GLU A 191 5.66 8.48 -11.72
CA GLU A 191 5.26 9.03 -13.00
C GLU A 191 5.15 10.56 -12.99
N THR A 192 4.67 11.12 -11.88
CA THR A 192 4.57 12.57 -11.67
C THR A 192 5.95 13.21 -11.46
N LEU A 193 6.81 12.55 -10.67
CA LEU A 193 8.16 13.02 -10.39
C LEU A 193 8.98 13.22 -11.67
N ASN A 194 8.82 12.32 -12.66
CA ASN A 194 9.48 12.45 -13.96
C ASN A 194 9.05 13.70 -14.74
N ARG A 195 7.95 14.33 -14.36
CA ARG A 195 7.39 15.53 -14.99
C ARG A 195 7.34 16.74 -14.09
N ILE A 196 7.96 16.68 -12.92
CA ILE A 196 7.83 17.70 -11.87
C ILE A 196 8.19 19.12 -12.37
N GLU A 197 9.18 19.25 -13.25
CA GLU A 197 9.65 20.50 -13.81
C GLU A 197 8.64 21.21 -14.73
N LYS A 198 7.60 20.47 -15.19
CA LYS A 198 6.53 21.00 -16.05
C LYS A 198 5.38 21.64 -15.28
N PHE A 199 5.37 21.49 -13.96
CA PHE A 199 4.33 22.09 -13.14
C PHE A 199 4.60 23.55 -12.83
N SER A 200 3.55 24.37 -12.80
CA SER A 200 3.65 25.71 -12.20
C SER A 200 3.66 25.58 -10.68
N LEU A 201 4.33 26.51 -10.01
CA LEU A 201 4.40 26.55 -8.54
C LEU A 201 3.01 26.54 -7.89
N GLN A 202 2.05 27.28 -8.48
CA GLN A 202 0.67 27.31 -7.96
C GLN A 202 0.01 25.93 -7.96
N ARG A 203 0.15 25.14 -9.03
CA ARG A 203 -0.40 23.78 -9.09
C ARG A 203 0.31 22.83 -8.15
N LEU A 204 1.62 23.01 -8.01
CA LEU A 204 2.43 22.23 -7.11
C LEU A 204 1.99 22.40 -5.65
N LEU A 205 1.55 23.59 -5.26
CA LEU A 205 1.12 23.87 -3.88
C LEU A 205 -0.30 23.37 -3.56
N LEU A 206 -1.13 23.05 -4.56
CA LEU A 206 -2.49 22.57 -4.32
C LEU A 206 -2.57 21.31 -3.43
N PRO A 207 -1.76 20.24 -3.65
CA PRO A 207 -1.77 19.09 -2.75
C PRO A 207 -1.36 19.40 -1.31
N PHE A 208 -0.44 20.34 -1.10
CA PHE A 208 -0.03 20.75 0.25
C PHE A 208 -1.21 21.37 1.01
N VAL A 209 -1.93 22.27 0.35
CA VAL A 209 -3.14 22.87 0.93
C VAL A 209 -4.21 21.80 1.16
N GLY A 210 -4.46 20.95 0.16
CA GLY A 210 -5.44 19.87 0.26
C GLY A 210 -5.17 18.90 1.40
N LEU A 211 -3.90 18.47 1.57
CA LEU A 211 -3.50 17.58 2.67
C LEU A 211 -3.57 18.29 4.02
N SER A 212 -3.17 19.56 4.10
CA SER A 212 -3.31 20.32 5.35
C SER A 212 -4.77 20.43 5.79
N VAL A 213 -5.69 20.70 4.85
CA VAL A 213 -7.13 20.71 5.12
C VAL A 213 -7.64 19.31 5.54
N ALA A 214 -7.21 18.27 4.82
CA ALA A 214 -7.60 16.89 5.15
C ALA A 214 -7.14 16.50 6.56
N TYR A 215 -5.91 16.84 6.95
CA TYR A 215 -5.38 16.57 8.29
C TYR A 215 -6.08 17.40 9.37
N LEU A 216 -6.48 18.65 9.09
CA LEU A 216 -7.33 19.42 9.99
C LEU A 216 -8.71 18.78 10.15
N LEU A 217 -9.29 18.20 9.09
CA LEU A 217 -10.55 17.47 9.19
C LEU A 217 -10.40 16.21 10.06
N THR A 218 -9.32 15.44 9.92
CA THR A 218 -9.07 14.31 10.84
C THR A 218 -8.91 14.75 12.30
N TRP A 219 -8.36 15.94 12.54
CA TRP A 219 -8.31 16.53 13.89
C TRP A 219 -9.71 16.89 14.40
N ILE A 220 -10.55 17.54 13.57
CA ILE A 220 -11.93 17.90 13.95
C ILE A 220 -12.75 16.65 14.31
N PHE A 221 -12.54 15.56 13.55
CA PHE A 221 -13.23 14.28 13.76
C PHE A 221 -12.39 13.28 14.59
N GLN A 222 -11.52 13.78 15.48
CA GLN A 222 -10.63 12.96 16.30
C GLN A 222 -11.37 11.95 17.20
N SER A 223 -12.66 12.15 17.49
CA SER A 223 -13.47 11.19 18.23
C SER A 223 -13.57 9.81 17.55
N HIS A 224 -13.43 9.75 16.22
CA HIS A 224 -13.37 8.51 15.44
C HIS A 224 -11.95 7.94 15.34
N TYR A 225 -10.92 8.72 15.71
CA TYR A 225 -9.51 8.40 15.57
C TYR A 225 -8.77 8.53 16.90
N SER A 226 -9.33 7.93 17.97
CA SER A 226 -8.78 7.99 19.32
C SER A 226 -7.35 7.44 19.45
N PHE A 227 -6.91 6.63 18.47
CA PHE A 227 -5.56 6.09 18.38
C PHE A 227 -4.53 7.08 17.82
N ILE A 228 -4.95 8.23 17.25
CA ILE A 228 -4.02 9.22 16.70
C ILE A 228 -3.56 10.15 17.82
N GLU A 229 -2.28 10.14 18.09
CA GLU A 229 -1.67 11.05 19.06
C GLU A 229 -1.48 12.46 18.49
N PRO A 230 -1.60 13.53 19.30
CA PRO A 230 -1.39 14.91 18.83
C PRO A 230 -0.06 15.13 18.11
N VAL A 231 0.98 14.40 18.50
CA VAL A 231 2.31 14.47 17.87
C VAL A 231 2.28 14.06 16.38
N SER A 232 1.41 13.14 16.00
CA SER A 232 1.30 12.68 14.62
C SER A 232 0.79 13.79 13.68
N TRP A 233 -0.20 14.60 14.11
CA TRP A 233 -0.63 15.77 13.34
C TRP A 233 0.47 16.83 13.27
N LEU A 234 1.14 17.11 14.39
CA LEU A 234 2.23 18.09 14.45
C LEU A 234 3.37 17.70 13.50
N LEU A 235 3.83 16.45 13.57
CA LEU A 235 4.90 15.95 12.69
C LEU A 235 4.48 16.01 11.23
N SER A 236 3.27 15.56 10.89
CA SER A 236 2.79 15.55 9.51
C SER A 236 2.70 16.96 8.92
N LEU A 237 2.17 17.93 9.68
CA LEU A 237 2.12 19.33 9.26
C LEU A 237 3.52 19.97 9.17
N ALA A 238 4.44 19.63 10.08
CA ALA A 238 5.81 20.08 10.04
C ALA A 238 6.54 19.56 8.79
N PHE A 239 6.40 18.28 8.46
CA PHE A 239 6.97 17.73 7.22
C PHE A 239 6.32 18.31 5.97
N LEU A 240 5.00 18.52 5.93
CA LEU A 240 4.33 19.20 4.82
C LEU A 240 4.91 20.60 4.61
N LEU A 241 5.09 21.35 5.69
CA LEU A 241 5.68 22.68 5.62
C LEU A 241 7.13 22.63 5.12
N ALA A 242 7.94 21.69 5.63
CA ALA A 242 9.32 21.51 5.21
C ALA A 242 9.43 21.18 3.72
N TYR A 243 8.62 20.24 3.22
CA TYR A 243 8.55 19.95 1.80
C TYR A 243 8.05 21.16 0.99
N ALA A 244 7.04 21.89 1.45
CA ALA A 244 6.54 23.08 0.76
C ALA A 244 7.63 24.15 0.61
N ILE A 245 8.36 24.44 1.68
CA ILE A 245 9.49 25.39 1.66
C ILE A 245 10.56 24.94 0.67
N LEU A 246 10.91 23.65 0.70
CA LEU A 246 11.92 23.07 -0.19
C LEU A 246 11.52 23.19 -1.66
N PHE A 247 10.27 22.87 -2.00
CA PHE A 247 9.74 23.00 -3.36
C PHE A 247 9.65 24.47 -3.80
N ILE A 248 9.16 25.36 -2.95
CA ILE A 248 9.11 26.80 -3.25
C ILE A 248 10.51 27.34 -3.55
N SER A 249 11.50 27.00 -2.71
CA SER A 249 12.89 27.45 -2.87
C SER A 249 13.50 26.94 -4.19
N TYR A 250 13.22 25.69 -4.56
CA TYR A 250 13.67 25.11 -5.82
C TYR A 250 13.02 25.82 -7.03
N PHE A 251 11.69 25.95 -7.05
CA PHE A 251 10.98 26.58 -8.17
C PHE A 251 11.24 28.09 -8.31
N ARG A 252 11.63 28.76 -7.22
CA ARG A 252 12.10 30.13 -7.24
C ARG A 252 13.59 30.24 -7.56
N GLN A 253 14.25 29.15 -7.93
CA GLN A 253 15.68 29.10 -8.26
C GLN A 253 16.61 29.59 -7.14
N GLN A 254 16.17 29.52 -5.88
CA GLN A 254 16.96 29.89 -4.71
C GLN A 254 17.98 28.82 -4.31
N ILE A 255 17.72 27.58 -4.70
CA ILE A 255 18.59 26.42 -4.43
C ILE A 255 18.84 25.63 -5.73
N PRO A 256 20.06 25.11 -5.93
CA PRO A 256 20.36 24.26 -7.09
C PRO A 256 19.69 22.88 -6.98
N ARG A 257 19.53 22.23 -8.12
CA ARG A 257 18.89 20.90 -8.23
C ARG A 257 19.54 19.82 -7.36
N SER A 258 20.86 19.86 -7.18
CA SER A 258 21.61 18.93 -6.33
C SER A 258 21.20 19.07 -4.85
N VAL A 259 21.12 20.30 -4.37
CA VAL A 259 20.69 20.59 -2.99
C VAL A 259 19.23 20.18 -2.79
N PHE A 260 18.35 20.52 -3.73
CA PHE A 260 16.95 20.09 -3.69
C PHE A 260 16.83 18.57 -3.56
N ARG A 261 17.53 17.79 -4.41
CA ARG A 261 17.50 16.33 -4.37
C ARG A 261 18.03 15.76 -3.05
N CYS A 262 19.15 16.32 -2.56
CA CYS A 262 19.76 15.89 -1.31
C CYS A 262 18.80 16.08 -0.13
N PHE A 263 18.23 17.28 0.02
CA PHE A 263 17.29 17.55 1.12
C PHE A 263 15.99 16.78 0.98
N THR A 264 15.46 16.61 -0.24
CA THR A 264 14.28 15.76 -0.48
C THR A 264 14.53 14.32 0.01
N PHE A 265 15.68 13.76 -0.33
CA PHE A 265 16.07 12.42 0.09
C PHE A 265 16.25 12.32 1.62
N LEU A 266 16.93 13.28 2.23
CA LEU A 266 17.12 13.32 3.68
C LEU A 266 15.79 13.45 4.44
N PHE A 267 14.89 14.31 3.97
CA PHE A 267 13.55 14.43 4.57
C PHE A 267 12.74 13.15 4.45
N CYS A 268 12.78 12.49 3.30
CA CYS A 268 12.13 11.19 3.13
C CYS A 268 12.67 10.13 4.11
N ILE A 269 13.99 10.01 4.23
CA ILE A 269 14.59 9.03 5.17
C ILE A 269 14.21 9.37 6.60
N PHE A 270 14.27 10.64 6.99
CA PHE A 270 13.96 11.06 8.34
C PHE A 270 12.47 10.86 8.67
N GLU A 271 11.58 11.21 7.76
CA GLU A 271 10.14 10.97 7.88
C GLU A 271 9.82 9.49 8.04
N LEU A 272 10.36 8.64 7.13
CA LEU A 272 10.14 7.19 7.17
C LEU A 272 10.75 6.56 8.43
N GLY A 273 11.92 7.04 8.87
CA GLY A 273 12.56 6.61 10.10
C GLY A 273 11.72 6.91 11.34
N LEU A 274 11.19 8.14 11.45
CA LEU A 274 10.28 8.50 12.53
C LEU A 274 8.98 7.69 12.47
N ASN A 275 8.36 7.56 11.30
CA ASN A 275 7.17 6.73 11.15
C ASN A 275 7.42 5.30 11.61
N THR A 276 8.53 4.70 11.18
CA THR A 276 8.90 3.34 11.57
C THR A 276 9.10 3.21 13.08
N TYR A 277 9.77 4.19 13.70
CA TYR A 277 9.99 4.22 15.13
C TYR A 277 8.67 4.17 15.93
N TYR A 278 7.72 5.04 15.57
CA TYR A 278 6.41 5.09 16.25
C TYR A 278 5.58 3.83 16.00
N VAL A 279 5.49 3.39 14.73
CA VAL A 279 4.66 2.23 14.34
C VAL A 279 5.20 0.93 14.95
N VAL A 280 6.52 0.71 14.92
CA VAL A 280 7.13 -0.49 15.53
C VAL A 280 7.03 -0.46 17.05
N GLY A 281 7.20 0.72 17.66
CA GLY A 281 6.99 0.88 19.09
C GLY A 281 5.57 0.55 19.54
N ALA A 282 4.57 1.07 18.81
CA ALA A 282 3.16 0.81 19.09
C ALA A 282 2.78 -0.67 18.87
N LEU A 283 3.28 -1.29 17.79
CA LEU A 283 3.13 -2.73 17.54
C LEU A 283 3.74 -3.57 18.67
N GLY A 284 4.92 -3.16 19.19
CA GLY A 284 5.58 -3.80 20.31
C GLY A 284 4.79 -3.72 21.62
N ASN A 285 3.98 -2.67 21.78
CA ASN A 285 3.07 -2.51 22.93
C ASN A 285 1.76 -3.31 22.75
N GLU A 286 1.31 -3.55 21.54
CA GLU A 286 0.09 -4.33 21.27
C GLU A 286 0.31 -5.84 21.45
N TRP A 287 1.49 -6.35 21.09
CA TRP A 287 1.83 -7.76 21.12
C TRP A 287 2.92 -8.06 22.16
N ILE A 288 2.69 -9.09 22.96
CA ILE A 288 3.70 -9.58 23.91
C ILE A 288 4.70 -10.44 23.13
N PHE A 289 5.85 -9.86 22.82
CA PHE A 289 6.95 -10.59 22.22
C PHE A 289 7.81 -11.23 23.32
N PRO A 290 8.17 -12.51 23.21
CA PRO A 290 9.07 -13.14 24.14
C PRO A 290 10.45 -12.47 24.06
N THR A 291 11.04 -12.19 25.22
CA THR A 291 12.45 -11.76 25.26
C THR A 291 13.35 -12.87 24.72
N ARG A 292 14.53 -12.50 24.19
CA ARG A 292 15.52 -13.50 23.72
C ARG A 292 15.84 -14.56 24.78
N GLU A 293 15.97 -14.13 26.04
CA GLU A 293 16.23 -15.05 27.15
C GLU A 293 15.03 -15.97 27.42
N GLY A 294 13.80 -15.44 27.40
CA GLY A 294 12.60 -16.25 27.52
C GLY A 294 12.47 -17.28 26.43
N TYR A 295 12.74 -16.89 25.16
CA TYR A 295 12.74 -17.81 24.04
C TYR A 295 13.78 -18.92 24.20
N LEU A 296 15.04 -18.57 24.52
CA LEU A 296 16.12 -19.55 24.71
C LEU A 296 15.83 -20.50 25.86
N ARG A 297 15.25 -20.02 26.97
CA ARG A 297 14.81 -20.84 28.10
C ARG A 297 13.74 -21.85 27.68
N ASN A 298 12.73 -21.41 26.93
CA ASN A 298 11.68 -22.29 26.43
C ASN A 298 12.24 -23.34 25.47
N MET A 299 13.13 -22.94 24.54
CA MET A 299 13.80 -23.85 23.61
C MET A 299 14.64 -24.91 24.35
N SER A 300 15.40 -24.51 25.36
CA SER A 300 16.17 -25.45 26.17
C SER A 300 15.31 -26.43 26.96
N ALA A 301 14.19 -25.95 27.51
CA ALA A 301 13.22 -26.80 28.21
C ALA A 301 12.55 -27.81 27.24
N ILE A 302 12.15 -27.40 26.05
CA ILE A 302 11.60 -28.30 25.02
C ILE A 302 12.65 -29.32 24.56
N SER A 303 13.88 -28.89 24.28
CA SER A 303 14.97 -29.77 23.90
C SER A 303 15.24 -30.86 24.95
N LYS A 304 15.21 -30.47 26.24
CA LYS A 304 15.36 -31.42 27.35
C LYS A 304 14.21 -32.45 27.39
N LEU A 305 12.96 -31.99 27.23
CA LEU A 305 11.80 -32.89 27.21
C LEU A 305 11.82 -33.87 26.02
N VAL A 306 12.38 -33.45 24.88
CA VAL A 306 12.54 -34.33 23.71
C VAL A 306 13.64 -35.36 23.94
N SER A 307 14.78 -34.95 24.54
CA SER A 307 15.87 -35.89 24.85
C SER A 307 15.44 -36.93 25.89
N ASP A 308 14.73 -36.52 26.95
CA ASP A 308 14.25 -37.43 28.01
C ASP A 308 13.20 -38.44 27.50
N ARG A 309 12.58 -38.21 26.33
CA ARG A 309 11.64 -39.18 25.69
C ARG A 309 12.30 -40.06 24.64
N SER A 310 13.51 -39.80 24.26
CA SER A 310 14.27 -40.58 23.28
C SER A 310 15.19 -41.66 23.91
N GLU A 311 15.27 -41.67 25.22
CA GLU A 311 15.82 -42.75 26.02
C GLU A 311 14.68 -43.70 26.55
#